data_d19125be032a8f867cbe4d310a55d0b7
#
_entry.id   d19125be032a8f867cbe4d310a55d0b7
#
_cell.length_a   1.000
_cell.length_b   1.000
_cell.length_c   1.000
_cell.angle_alpha   90.00
_cell.angle_beta   90.00
_cell.angle_gamma   90.00
#
_symmetry.space_group_name_H-M   'P 1'
#
loop_
_entity.id
_entity.type
_entity.pdbx_description
1 polymer ?
#
loop_
_entity_poly.entity_id
_entity_poly.type
_entity_poly.pdbx_seq_one_letter_code
_entity_poly.pdbx_strand_id
1 'polypeptide(L)'
;GDKLKGKNLLLSMSAGSPKEAYNALGYNHFNIFELLRPFEQTAYLTQMRWHEPMYVYGSMYIPNISKAKESIQHNSREHAVRVLNYLNDIVKE
;
A
#
# COMPACT_ATOMS: atom_id res chain seq x y z
N GLY A 1 23.65 -11.12 3.78
CA GLY A 1 24.48 -9.95 3.80
C GLY A 1 23.91 -8.80 4.60
N ASP A 2 24.78 -7.89 4.90
CA ASP A 2 24.45 -6.71 5.71
C ASP A 2 24.09 -5.48 4.90
N LYS A 3 24.01 -5.60 3.57
CA LYS A 3 23.82 -4.43 2.69
C LYS A 3 22.50 -3.71 2.89
N LEU A 4 21.46 -4.41 3.33
CA LEU A 4 20.14 -3.82 3.54
C LEU A 4 19.86 -3.47 5.00
N LYS A 5 20.73 -3.87 5.92
CA LYS A 5 20.54 -3.64 7.35
C LYS A 5 20.38 -2.16 7.66
N GLY A 6 19.33 -1.82 8.38
CA GLY A 6 19.05 -0.46 8.79
C GLY A 6 18.43 0.43 7.71
N LYS A 7 18.28 -0.06 6.49
CA LYS A 7 17.60 0.68 5.44
C LYS A 7 16.09 0.63 5.63
N ASN A 8 15.39 1.63 5.12
CA ASN A 8 13.94 1.72 5.23
C ASN A 8 13.27 0.95 4.10
N LEU A 9 12.22 0.21 4.43
CA LEU A 9 11.35 -0.43 3.45
C LEU A 9 9.94 0.09 3.62
N LEU A 10 9.42 0.76 2.59
CA LEU A 10 8.06 1.25 2.53
C LEU A 10 7.39 0.69 1.28
N LEU A 11 6.26 0.02 1.46
CA LEU A 11 5.43 -0.42 0.34
C LEU A 11 4.36 0.62 0.05
N SER A 12 4.29 1.05 -1.20
CA SER A 12 3.23 1.91 -1.72
C SER A 12 2.50 1.12 -2.79
N MET A 13 1.19 0.97 -2.65
CA MET A 13 0.44 0.08 -3.52
C MET A 13 -0.98 0.54 -3.74
N SER A 14 -1.59 0.03 -4.80
CA SER A 14 -3.02 0.18 -5.06
C SER A 14 -3.66 -1.20 -5.06
N ALA A 15 -4.91 -1.25 -4.61
CA ALA A 15 -5.72 -2.46 -4.62
C ALA A 15 -6.95 -2.20 -5.48
N GLY A 16 -7.25 -3.13 -6.41
CA GLY A 16 -8.33 -2.97 -7.37
C GLY A 16 -9.71 -2.99 -6.73
N SER A 17 -9.91 -3.87 -5.76
CA SER A 17 -11.21 -4.05 -5.10
C SER A 17 -11.43 -3.01 -4.01
N PRO A 18 -12.70 -2.73 -3.63
CA PRO A 18 -12.98 -1.84 -2.50
C PRO A 18 -12.49 -2.43 -1.18
N LYS A 19 -12.32 -1.56 -0.19
CA LYS A 19 -11.82 -1.93 1.14
C LYS A 19 -12.59 -3.11 1.74
N GLU A 20 -13.90 -3.16 1.55
CA GLU A 20 -14.78 -4.17 2.12
C GLU A 20 -14.47 -5.59 1.65
N ALA A 21 -13.79 -5.73 0.51
CA ALA A 21 -13.39 -7.05 0.00
C ALA A 21 -12.19 -7.65 0.76
N TYR A 22 -11.42 -6.83 1.46
CA TYR A 22 -10.19 -7.24 2.12
C TYR A 22 -10.40 -7.52 3.60
N ASN A 23 -11.28 -8.46 3.89
CA ASN A 23 -11.52 -8.96 5.23
C ASN A 23 -11.98 -10.42 5.16
N ALA A 24 -12.08 -11.08 6.31
CA ALA A 24 -12.42 -12.51 6.37
C ALA A 24 -13.80 -12.85 5.78
N LEU A 25 -14.73 -11.91 5.77
CA LEU A 25 -16.08 -12.08 5.23
C LEU A 25 -16.24 -11.55 3.81
N GLY A 26 -15.28 -10.74 3.32
CA GLY A 26 -15.25 -10.26 1.96
C GLY A 26 -14.76 -11.32 0.98
N TYR A 27 -14.97 -11.13 -0.31
CA TYR A 27 -14.60 -12.15 -1.30
C TYR A 27 -13.09 -12.34 -1.50
N ASN A 28 -12.26 -11.43 -0.99
CA ASN A 28 -10.81 -11.65 -0.94
C ASN A 28 -10.36 -12.33 0.35
N HIS A 29 -11.25 -12.50 1.33
CA HIS A 29 -11.09 -13.25 2.58
C HIS A 29 -9.99 -12.79 3.53
N PHE A 30 -9.06 -11.97 3.09
CA PHE A 30 -7.95 -11.50 3.91
C PHE A 30 -7.88 -9.98 3.87
N ASN A 31 -7.46 -9.36 4.97
CA ASN A 31 -7.20 -7.93 4.98
C ASN A 31 -5.87 -7.64 4.26
N ILE A 32 -5.63 -6.37 3.94
CA ILE A 32 -4.45 -5.99 3.15
C ILE A 32 -3.15 -6.33 3.88
N PHE A 33 -3.10 -6.18 5.21
CA PHE A 33 -1.92 -6.48 5.99
C PHE A 33 -1.56 -7.97 5.95
N GLU A 34 -2.57 -8.84 5.98
CA GLU A 34 -2.34 -10.28 5.89
C GLU A 34 -1.73 -10.66 4.53
N LEU A 35 -2.17 -10.03 3.46
CA LEU A 35 -1.64 -10.27 2.12
C LEU A 35 -0.19 -9.76 1.97
N LEU A 36 0.25 -8.84 2.83
CA LEU A 36 1.58 -8.27 2.78
C LEU A 36 2.58 -8.91 3.74
N ARG A 37 2.18 -9.95 4.48
CA ARG A 37 3.07 -10.64 5.44
C ARG A 37 4.40 -11.10 4.85
N PRO A 38 4.47 -11.67 3.63
CA PRO A 38 5.75 -12.06 3.06
C PRO A 38 6.74 -10.89 2.92
N PHE A 39 6.26 -9.70 2.59
CA PHE A 39 7.10 -8.51 2.48
C PHE A 39 7.62 -8.07 3.85
N GLU A 40 6.75 -8.10 4.85
CA GLU A 40 7.11 -7.77 6.23
C GLU A 40 8.17 -8.74 6.75
N GLN A 41 7.99 -10.04 6.52
CA GLN A 41 8.95 -11.06 6.92
C GLN A 41 10.31 -10.86 6.25
N THR A 42 10.31 -10.47 4.98
CA THR A 42 11.54 -10.16 4.25
C THR A 42 12.28 -8.99 4.91
N ALA A 43 11.56 -7.95 5.34
CA ALA A 43 12.16 -6.83 6.06
C ALA A 43 12.83 -7.28 7.35
N TYR A 44 12.19 -8.15 8.11
CA TYR A 44 12.75 -8.66 9.37
C TYR A 44 14.02 -9.50 9.12
N LEU A 45 13.99 -10.37 8.12
CA LEU A 45 15.13 -11.22 7.79
C LEU A 45 16.35 -10.43 7.31
N THR A 46 16.13 -9.33 6.61
CA THR A 46 17.20 -8.46 6.09
C THR A 46 17.55 -7.33 7.07
N GLN A 47 16.89 -7.27 8.21
CA GLN A 47 17.08 -6.24 9.24
C GLN A 47 16.81 -4.82 8.74
N MET A 48 15.90 -4.68 7.79
CA MET A 48 15.41 -3.39 7.32
C MET A 48 14.40 -2.82 8.30
N ARG A 49 14.21 -1.50 8.26
CA ARG A 49 13.15 -0.84 9.03
C ARG A 49 11.85 -0.96 8.25
N TRP A 50 10.91 -1.73 8.79
CA TRP A 50 9.59 -1.89 8.20
C TRP A 50 8.71 -0.71 8.56
N HIS A 51 8.13 -0.06 7.53
CA HIS A 51 7.12 0.98 7.71
C HIS A 51 5.75 0.43 7.36
N GLU A 52 4.71 0.95 7.99
CA GLU A 52 3.36 0.55 7.64
C GLU A 52 3.11 0.81 6.15
N PRO A 53 2.59 -0.18 5.40
CA PRO A 53 2.30 0.01 3.99
C PRO A 53 1.31 1.14 3.76
N MET A 54 1.54 1.91 2.71
CA MET A 54 0.60 2.94 2.25
C MET A 54 -0.13 2.42 1.03
N TYR A 55 -1.45 2.50 1.06
CA TYR A 55 -2.26 1.86 0.03
C TYR A 55 -3.53 2.64 -0.25
N VAL A 56 -4.12 2.38 -1.42
CA VAL A 56 -5.42 2.92 -1.84
C VAL A 56 -6.25 1.78 -2.41
N TYR A 57 -7.53 1.74 -2.05
CA TYR A 57 -8.48 0.74 -2.52
C TYR A 57 -9.27 1.25 -3.72
N GLY A 58 -9.99 0.34 -4.37
CA GLY A 58 -10.95 0.70 -5.40
C GLY A 58 -10.33 1.24 -6.68
N SER A 59 -9.13 0.79 -7.02
CA SER A 59 -8.41 1.27 -8.21
C SER A 59 -8.85 0.61 -9.52
N MET A 60 -9.77 -0.35 -9.45
CA MET A 60 -10.25 -1.02 -10.66
C MET A 60 -11.17 -0.10 -11.45
N TYR A 61 -10.83 0.13 -12.72
CA TYR A 61 -11.65 0.93 -13.62
C TYR A 61 -12.66 0.04 -14.35
N ILE A 62 -13.94 0.44 -14.26
CA ILE A 62 -15.03 -0.22 -14.97
C ILE A 62 -15.53 0.75 -16.04
N PRO A 63 -15.36 0.44 -17.36
CA PRO A 63 -15.57 1.41 -18.44
C PRO A 63 -16.94 2.10 -18.50
N ASN A 64 -18.00 1.48 -18.01
CA ASN A 64 -19.35 2.02 -18.13
C ASN A 64 -19.79 2.84 -16.90
N ILE A 65 -18.89 3.10 -15.97
CA ILE A 65 -19.17 3.89 -14.78
C ILE A 65 -18.28 5.13 -14.80
N SER A 66 -18.76 6.23 -15.41
CA SER A 66 -17.96 7.43 -15.63
C SER A 66 -17.42 8.06 -14.33
N LYS A 67 -18.20 8.04 -13.25
CA LYS A 67 -17.76 8.60 -11.96
C LYS A 67 -16.61 7.83 -11.32
N ALA A 68 -16.47 6.55 -11.64
CA ALA A 68 -15.42 5.72 -11.06
C ALA A 68 -14.03 6.18 -11.52
N LYS A 69 -13.88 6.61 -12.77
CA LYS A 69 -12.60 7.07 -13.29
C LYS A 69 -12.09 8.30 -12.55
N GLU A 70 -12.96 9.29 -12.30
CA GLU A 70 -12.58 10.50 -11.58
C GLU A 70 -12.21 10.20 -10.13
N SER A 71 -12.99 9.35 -9.45
CA SER A 71 -12.69 8.92 -8.08
C SER A 71 -11.34 8.20 -8.01
N ILE A 72 -11.07 7.32 -8.95
CA ILE A 72 -9.80 6.59 -9.00
C ILE A 72 -8.64 7.55 -9.17
N GLN A 73 -8.75 8.50 -10.10
CA GLN A 73 -7.71 9.50 -10.33
C GLN A 73 -7.47 10.37 -9.09
N HIS A 74 -8.54 10.82 -8.46
CA HIS A 74 -8.47 11.62 -7.24
C HIS A 74 -7.77 10.86 -6.12
N ASN A 75 -8.20 9.63 -5.87
CA ASN A 75 -7.64 8.79 -4.81
C ASN A 75 -6.16 8.48 -5.06
N SER A 76 -5.78 8.26 -6.30
CA SER A 76 -4.39 8.01 -6.68
C SER A 76 -3.51 9.22 -6.43
N ARG A 77 -4.00 10.42 -6.75
CA ARG A 77 -3.25 11.67 -6.49
C ARG A 77 -3.08 11.91 -5.00
N GLU A 78 -4.13 11.72 -4.21
CA GLU A 78 -4.04 11.86 -2.77
C GLU A 78 -3.07 10.86 -2.16
N HIS A 79 -3.10 9.62 -2.65
CA HIS A 79 -2.17 8.59 -2.21
C HIS A 79 -0.73 9.00 -2.51
N ALA A 80 -0.46 9.51 -3.71
CA ALA A 80 0.89 9.96 -4.09
C ALA A 80 1.38 11.08 -3.16
N VAL A 81 0.52 12.04 -2.83
CA VAL A 81 0.87 13.14 -1.92
C VAL A 81 1.21 12.61 -0.53
N ARG A 82 0.40 11.67 -0.01
CA ARG A 82 0.68 11.05 1.30
C ARG A 82 2.02 10.32 1.31
N VAL A 83 2.31 9.58 0.25
CA VAL A 83 3.58 8.86 0.13
C VAL A 83 4.76 9.83 0.10
N LEU A 84 4.66 10.90 -0.70
CA LEU A 84 5.73 11.90 -0.78
C LEU A 84 5.98 12.58 0.56
N ASN A 85 4.93 12.94 1.28
CA ASN A 85 5.05 13.55 2.61
C ASN A 85 5.71 12.59 3.59
N TYR A 86 5.32 11.34 3.57
CA TYR A 86 5.90 10.31 4.44
C TYR A 86 7.40 10.10 4.13
N LEU A 87 7.76 10.03 2.85
CA LEU A 87 9.15 9.88 2.44
C LEU A 87 10.01 11.08 2.89
N ASN A 88 9.47 12.29 2.80
CA ASN A 88 10.16 13.47 3.27
C ASN A 88 10.43 13.41 4.77
N ASP A 89 9.48 12.90 5.55
CA ASP A 89 9.66 12.73 6.98
C ASP A 89 10.73 11.69 7.32
N ILE A 90 10.76 10.58 6.58
CA ILE A 90 11.80 9.54 6.75
C ILE A 90 13.19 10.11 6.48
N VAL A 91 13.34 10.90 5.41
CA VAL A 91 14.65 11.45 5.01
C VAL A 91 15.18 12.43 6.05
N LYS A 92 14.31 13.12 6.77
CA LYS A 92 14.70 14.06 7.83
C LYS A 92 15.21 13.37 9.10
N GLU A 93 14.91 12.10 9.26
CA GLU A 93 15.41 11.31 10.37
C GLU A 93 16.87 10.89 10.09
#